data_0f2ecb4c481a658f9fa812494b233d6d
#
_entry.id   0f2ecb4c481a658f9fa812494b233d6d
#
_cell.length_a   1.000
_cell.length_b   1.000
_cell.length_c   1.000
_cell.angle_alpha   90.00
_cell.angle_beta   90.00
_cell.angle_gamma   90.00
#
_symmetry.space_group_name_H-M   'P 1'
#
loop_
_entity.id
_entity.type
_entity.pdbx_description
1 polymer ?
#
loop_
_entity_poly.entity_id
_entity_poly.type
_entity_poly.pdbx_seq_one_letter_code
_entity_poly.pdbx_strand_id
1 'polypeptide(L)'
;MRIFLVLIVMMMSSAFAMAQEKYGFKVAGVDVTSDNYLDLTEINGVSGKVYFDPNTRALTLDNATIEVDGCNAILNETCRDLVIELLGTNTINVTNSAGIYTCESTVILGNSGSTLTLKNDRCAVLFEGSPLEIVNCWLEAEGEWGISASYNEAEEVLTIRNSHVEATGPTGSICDIAGLELEGCYIDIPSNAAYDADSLAVAVNGKTVTSKVVIEPNSYGLYIADKPVTTLNYKDLTSIYGVSGSVSYDPDTKTLTLDNATIERNSTDGTGIVNKTVSDFTVKLIGNNTVTADLASMVLNQTSTITGDGSLHLTSKRFCGLDMESASVTIDNTSLFVKGGYGIAGYIGAKSEVLTVRNSYVEAEGSGSGSISLISDLILDNCAITQPVGAEFDADQKAVVLNGELLKSKVVIEPITNSIGTVTADVPARKQGIYNLNGVKLTQQWNDLPAGIYIVDGVKRMKN
;
A
#
# COMPACT_ATOMS: atom_id res chain seq x y z
N MET A 1 -68.42 63.70 -1.97
CA MET A 1 -68.47 62.34 -2.48
C MET A 1 -67.14 62.03 -3.04
N ARG A 2 -66.27 61.41 -2.20
CA ARG A 2 -64.88 61.08 -2.57
C ARG A 2 -64.85 59.58 -2.88
N ILE A 3 -64.52 59.24 -4.12
CA ILE A 3 -64.39 57.88 -4.60
C ILE A 3 -62.94 57.45 -4.22
N PHE A 4 -62.85 56.43 -3.34
CA PHE A 4 -61.62 55.76 -3.01
C PHE A 4 -61.33 54.71 -4.11
N LEU A 5 -60.29 54.93 -4.91
CA LEU A 5 -59.76 53.98 -5.88
C LEU A 5 -58.81 53.04 -5.12
N VAL A 6 -59.26 51.83 -4.85
CA VAL A 6 -58.40 50.79 -4.30
C VAL A 6 -57.66 50.13 -5.44
N LEU A 7 -56.36 50.47 -5.57
CA LEU A 7 -55.41 49.81 -6.50
C LEU A 7 -54.97 48.49 -5.86
N ILE A 8 -55.60 47.39 -6.30
CA ILE A 8 -55.05 46.03 -5.97
C ILE A 8 -53.84 45.79 -6.86
N VAL A 9 -52.67 46.00 -6.28
CA VAL A 9 -51.43 45.52 -6.87
C VAL A 9 -51.39 44.00 -6.67
N MET A 10 -51.83 43.24 -7.67
CA MET A 10 -51.47 41.82 -7.78
C MET A 10 -49.96 41.74 -7.96
N MET A 11 -49.23 41.47 -6.88
CA MET A 11 -47.91 40.90 -7.01
C MET A 11 -48.05 39.49 -7.60
N MET A 12 -47.92 39.38 -8.91
CA MET A 12 -47.58 38.14 -9.53
C MET A 12 -46.16 37.80 -9.04
N SER A 13 -46.04 37.01 -8.00
CA SER A 13 -44.87 36.24 -7.75
C SER A 13 -44.76 35.26 -8.91
N SER A 14 -44.02 35.65 -9.95
CA SER A 14 -43.50 34.71 -10.91
C SER A 14 -42.52 33.83 -10.12
N ALA A 15 -43.02 32.74 -9.57
CA ALA A 15 -42.20 31.62 -9.29
C ALA A 15 -41.60 31.26 -10.64
N PHE A 16 -40.34 31.66 -10.89
CA PHE A 16 -39.56 31.02 -11.91
C PHE A 16 -39.46 29.56 -11.44
N ALA A 17 -40.35 28.72 -11.97
CA ALA A 17 -40.11 27.31 -11.96
C ALA A 17 -38.80 27.17 -12.76
N MET A 18 -37.66 27.06 -12.08
CA MET A 18 -36.46 26.67 -12.72
C MET A 18 -36.77 25.35 -13.40
N ALA A 19 -36.64 25.33 -14.72
CA ALA A 19 -36.86 24.09 -15.45
C ALA A 19 -35.95 23.03 -14.83
N GLN A 20 -36.50 21.89 -14.48
CA GLN A 20 -35.74 20.76 -13.95
C GLN A 20 -34.62 20.43 -14.94
N GLU A 21 -33.39 20.58 -14.51
CA GLU A 21 -32.20 20.24 -15.31
C GLU A 21 -32.03 18.72 -15.32
N LYS A 22 -31.92 18.13 -16.50
CA LYS A 22 -31.60 16.70 -16.68
C LYS A 22 -30.14 16.57 -16.97
N TYR A 23 -29.48 15.64 -16.32
CA TYR A 23 -28.04 15.42 -16.48
C TYR A 23 -27.67 14.39 -17.58
N GLY A 24 -28.66 13.90 -18.34
CA GLY A 24 -28.45 13.10 -19.53
C GLY A 24 -28.23 11.62 -19.28
N PHE A 25 -28.53 11.15 -18.07
CA PHE A 25 -28.48 9.74 -17.73
C PHE A 25 -29.61 9.35 -16.76
N LYS A 26 -29.85 8.05 -16.63
CA LYS A 26 -30.90 7.47 -15.78
C LYS A 26 -30.30 6.46 -14.81
N VAL A 27 -30.88 6.32 -13.64
CA VAL A 27 -30.65 5.26 -12.67
C VAL A 27 -31.98 4.54 -12.44
N ALA A 28 -31.99 3.21 -12.57
CA ALA A 28 -33.19 2.38 -12.43
C ALA A 28 -34.38 2.90 -13.27
N GLY A 29 -34.09 3.34 -14.51
CA GLY A 29 -35.09 3.88 -15.45
C GLY A 29 -35.57 5.31 -15.17
N VAL A 30 -35.13 5.96 -14.07
CA VAL A 30 -35.51 7.32 -13.69
C VAL A 30 -34.44 8.33 -14.09
N ASP A 31 -34.82 9.43 -14.75
CA ASP A 31 -33.88 10.51 -15.10
C ASP A 31 -33.21 11.09 -13.85
N VAL A 32 -31.90 11.27 -13.90
CA VAL A 32 -31.17 12.03 -12.88
C VAL A 32 -31.22 13.51 -13.22
N THR A 33 -31.66 14.30 -12.25
CA THR A 33 -32.03 15.70 -12.45
C THR A 33 -31.59 16.56 -11.27
N SER A 34 -31.76 17.91 -11.41
CA SER A 34 -31.49 18.85 -10.34
C SER A 34 -32.32 18.63 -9.08
N ASP A 35 -33.40 17.84 -9.15
CA ASP A 35 -34.27 17.60 -8.01
C ASP A 35 -33.90 16.35 -7.20
N ASN A 36 -33.27 15.34 -7.83
CA ASN A 36 -32.97 14.07 -7.19
C ASN A 36 -31.49 13.69 -7.11
N TYR A 37 -30.56 14.44 -7.72
CA TYR A 37 -29.14 14.07 -7.86
C TYR A 37 -28.41 13.87 -6.54
N LEU A 38 -28.85 14.51 -5.45
CA LEU A 38 -28.19 14.41 -4.13
C LEU A 38 -28.46 13.08 -3.41
N ASP A 39 -29.60 12.44 -3.73
CA ASP A 39 -29.96 11.14 -3.16
C ASP A 39 -30.84 10.38 -4.15
N LEU A 40 -30.30 9.36 -4.77
CA LEU A 40 -30.98 8.51 -5.73
C LEU A 40 -31.59 7.26 -5.08
N THR A 41 -31.46 7.10 -3.76
CA THR A 41 -32.03 5.93 -3.04
C THR A 41 -33.56 6.02 -2.87
N GLU A 42 -34.17 7.17 -3.15
CA GLU A 42 -35.62 7.28 -3.24
C GLU A 42 -36.19 6.61 -4.50
N ILE A 43 -35.34 6.27 -5.48
CA ILE A 43 -35.74 5.52 -6.66
C ILE A 43 -35.98 4.06 -6.28
N ASN A 44 -37.12 3.52 -6.68
CA ASN A 44 -37.43 2.11 -6.38
C ASN A 44 -36.38 1.15 -6.97
N GLY A 45 -35.91 0.22 -6.16
CA GLY A 45 -34.87 -0.71 -6.50
C GLY A 45 -33.44 -0.19 -6.27
N VAL A 46 -33.25 1.03 -5.76
CA VAL A 46 -31.94 1.60 -5.40
C VAL A 46 -31.77 1.67 -3.89
N SER A 47 -30.66 1.18 -3.37
CA SER A 47 -30.35 1.22 -1.95
C SER A 47 -28.83 1.40 -1.70
N GLY A 48 -28.44 1.62 -0.43
CA GLY A 48 -27.09 2.01 -0.07
C GLY A 48 -26.95 3.52 -0.08
N LYS A 49 -25.88 4.07 -0.67
CA LYS A 49 -25.69 5.49 -0.89
C LYS A 49 -25.38 5.75 -2.37
N VAL A 50 -26.29 6.42 -3.06
CA VAL A 50 -26.19 6.70 -4.50
C VAL A 50 -26.51 8.17 -4.73
N TYR A 51 -25.57 8.90 -5.31
CA TYR A 51 -25.72 10.32 -5.61
C TYR A 51 -24.85 10.75 -6.79
N PHE A 52 -25.19 11.88 -7.38
CA PHE A 52 -24.44 12.44 -8.50
C PHE A 52 -23.92 13.83 -8.17
N ASP A 53 -22.67 14.12 -8.52
CA ASP A 53 -22.09 15.46 -8.48
C ASP A 53 -21.99 16.03 -9.91
N PRO A 54 -22.82 17.02 -10.27
CA PRO A 54 -22.81 17.59 -11.62
C PRO A 54 -21.52 18.37 -11.96
N ASN A 55 -20.74 18.80 -10.95
CA ASN A 55 -19.51 19.53 -11.19
C ASN A 55 -18.37 18.60 -11.66
N THR A 56 -18.31 17.40 -11.10
CA THR A 56 -17.33 16.37 -11.43
C THR A 56 -17.87 15.33 -12.40
N ARG A 57 -19.18 15.35 -12.66
CA ARG A 57 -19.93 14.33 -13.41
C ARG A 57 -19.76 12.93 -12.83
N ALA A 58 -19.63 12.84 -11.51
CA ALA A 58 -19.45 11.58 -10.80
C ALA A 58 -20.77 11.06 -10.23
N LEU A 59 -21.21 9.90 -10.70
CA LEU A 59 -22.24 9.08 -10.06
C LEU A 59 -21.54 8.16 -9.06
N THR A 60 -21.68 8.45 -7.77
CA THR A 60 -21.08 7.65 -6.70
C THR A 60 -22.00 6.54 -6.27
N LEU A 61 -21.50 5.32 -6.28
CA LEU A 61 -22.10 4.12 -5.69
C LEU A 61 -21.28 3.74 -4.45
N ASP A 62 -21.86 3.90 -3.25
CA ASP A 62 -21.21 3.61 -1.99
C ASP A 62 -21.99 2.53 -1.24
N ASN A 63 -21.47 1.28 -1.25
CA ASN A 63 -22.16 0.10 -0.75
C ASN A 63 -23.60 -0.01 -1.31
N ALA A 64 -23.74 0.28 -2.60
CA ALA A 64 -25.01 0.40 -3.27
C ALA A 64 -25.50 -0.93 -3.83
N THR A 65 -26.82 -1.10 -3.84
CA THR A 65 -27.50 -2.17 -4.57
C THR A 65 -28.57 -1.57 -5.48
N ILE A 66 -28.54 -1.94 -6.76
CA ILE A 66 -29.55 -1.55 -7.75
C ILE A 66 -30.20 -2.84 -8.30
N GLU A 67 -31.50 -3.00 -8.07
CA GLU A 67 -32.29 -4.15 -8.50
C GLU A 67 -33.48 -3.69 -9.34
N VAL A 68 -33.50 -4.04 -10.63
CA VAL A 68 -34.54 -3.58 -11.55
C VAL A 68 -34.93 -4.66 -12.56
N ASP A 69 -36.17 -4.54 -13.08
CA ASP A 69 -36.69 -5.39 -14.13
C ASP A 69 -37.20 -4.54 -15.29
N GLY A 70 -36.89 -4.91 -16.52
CA GLY A 70 -37.36 -4.26 -17.75
C GLY A 70 -36.73 -2.90 -18.06
N CYS A 71 -35.74 -2.44 -17.28
CA CYS A 71 -34.97 -1.24 -17.60
C CYS A 71 -33.50 -1.40 -17.18
N ASN A 72 -32.61 -0.58 -17.76
CA ASN A 72 -31.21 -0.57 -17.39
C ASN A 72 -31.04 -0.02 -15.97
N ALA A 73 -30.12 -0.60 -15.21
CA ALA A 73 -29.80 -0.05 -13.89
C ALA A 73 -29.13 1.31 -14.02
N ILE A 74 -28.19 1.47 -14.94
CA ILE A 74 -27.60 2.76 -15.30
C ILE A 74 -27.67 2.89 -16.83
N LEU A 75 -28.28 3.96 -17.32
CA LEU A 75 -28.36 4.29 -18.74
C LEU A 75 -27.78 5.68 -18.96
N ASN A 76 -26.61 5.77 -19.59
CA ASN A 76 -26.00 7.02 -19.98
C ASN A 76 -26.31 7.34 -21.45
N GLU A 77 -27.24 8.25 -21.70
CA GLU A 77 -27.65 8.62 -23.06
C GLU A 77 -26.84 9.79 -23.63
N THR A 78 -26.51 10.80 -22.81
CA THR A 78 -25.89 12.07 -23.29
C THR A 78 -24.97 12.73 -22.28
N CYS A 79 -24.71 12.13 -21.11
CA CYS A 79 -23.76 12.67 -20.13
C CYS A 79 -22.33 12.30 -20.55
N ARG A 80 -21.67 13.21 -21.23
CA ARG A 80 -20.26 13.02 -21.64
C ARG A 80 -19.34 12.92 -20.44
N ASP A 81 -18.35 12.04 -20.52
CA ASP A 81 -17.35 11.81 -19.47
C ASP A 81 -17.98 11.51 -18.11
N LEU A 82 -19.05 10.72 -18.09
CA LEU A 82 -19.65 10.23 -16.85
C LEU A 82 -18.65 9.35 -16.11
N VAL A 83 -18.41 9.64 -14.84
CA VAL A 83 -17.63 8.81 -13.94
C VAL A 83 -18.59 8.04 -13.04
N ILE A 84 -18.56 6.72 -13.08
CA ILE A 84 -19.25 5.85 -12.11
C ILE A 84 -18.22 5.52 -11.03
N GLU A 85 -18.27 6.28 -9.93
CA GLU A 85 -17.33 6.14 -8.82
C GLU A 85 -17.79 5.04 -7.85
N LEU A 86 -16.94 4.08 -7.56
CA LEU A 86 -17.22 2.93 -6.71
C LEU A 86 -16.57 3.10 -5.34
N LEU A 87 -17.34 3.01 -4.27
CA LEU A 87 -16.87 2.94 -2.89
C LEU A 87 -17.46 1.70 -2.21
N GLY A 88 -16.59 0.89 -1.60
CA GLY A 88 -17.00 -0.35 -0.94
C GLY A 88 -17.56 -1.40 -1.91
N THR A 89 -18.56 -2.16 -1.49
CA THR A 89 -19.13 -3.28 -2.24
C THR A 89 -20.45 -2.90 -2.89
N ASN A 90 -20.50 -2.94 -4.23
CA ASN A 90 -21.67 -2.55 -5.01
C ASN A 90 -22.22 -3.72 -5.82
N THR A 91 -23.52 -3.80 -5.97
CA THR A 91 -24.21 -4.85 -6.70
C THR A 91 -25.28 -4.27 -7.63
N ILE A 92 -25.33 -4.77 -8.84
CA ILE A 92 -26.37 -4.45 -9.84
C ILE A 92 -26.99 -5.77 -10.31
N ASN A 93 -28.29 -5.92 -10.09
CA ASN A 93 -29.06 -7.07 -10.55
C ASN A 93 -30.17 -6.57 -11.49
N VAL A 94 -30.14 -7.04 -12.73
CA VAL A 94 -31.10 -6.60 -13.77
C VAL A 94 -31.69 -7.80 -14.50
N THR A 95 -32.98 -7.78 -14.70
CA THR A 95 -33.68 -8.71 -15.60
C THR A 95 -34.29 -7.97 -16.78
N ASN A 96 -34.29 -8.60 -17.94
CA ASN A 96 -34.85 -8.11 -19.21
C ASN A 96 -34.23 -6.81 -19.77
N SER A 97 -33.02 -6.43 -19.32
CA SER A 97 -32.30 -5.24 -19.84
C SER A 97 -30.80 -5.34 -19.58
N ALA A 98 -30.02 -4.29 -19.88
CA ALA A 98 -28.60 -4.24 -19.58
C ALA A 98 -28.35 -3.71 -18.14
N GLY A 99 -27.25 -4.16 -17.53
CA GLY A 99 -26.80 -3.63 -16.23
C GLY A 99 -26.40 -2.17 -16.36
N ILE A 100 -25.29 -1.91 -17.02
CA ILE A 100 -24.83 -0.57 -17.41
C ILE A 100 -24.92 -0.48 -18.93
N TYR A 101 -25.61 0.53 -19.43
CA TYR A 101 -25.62 0.87 -20.85
C TYR A 101 -25.19 2.32 -21.04
N THR A 102 -24.17 2.55 -21.86
CA THR A 102 -23.65 3.89 -22.11
C THR A 102 -23.50 4.17 -23.61
N CYS A 103 -23.94 5.34 -24.05
CA CYS A 103 -23.78 5.87 -25.41
C CYS A 103 -22.78 7.04 -25.47
N GLU A 104 -22.13 7.37 -24.36
CA GLU A 104 -21.16 8.43 -24.24
C GLU A 104 -19.96 7.94 -23.44
N SER A 105 -18.80 8.57 -23.60
CA SER A 105 -17.57 8.28 -22.85
C SER A 105 -17.87 8.10 -21.34
N THR A 106 -17.53 6.95 -20.81
CA THR A 106 -17.81 6.58 -19.43
C THR A 106 -16.63 5.92 -18.79
N VAL A 107 -16.37 6.27 -17.53
CA VAL A 107 -15.31 5.66 -16.70
C VAL A 107 -15.95 4.99 -15.49
N ILE A 108 -15.68 3.71 -15.28
CA ILE A 108 -15.96 3.01 -14.01
C ILE A 108 -14.69 3.10 -13.17
N LEU A 109 -14.73 3.90 -12.12
CA LEU A 109 -13.57 4.26 -11.30
C LEU A 109 -13.72 3.73 -9.87
N GLY A 110 -12.73 3.04 -9.36
CA GLY A 110 -12.71 2.59 -7.98
C GLY A 110 -11.37 2.82 -7.27
N ASN A 111 -11.15 2.04 -6.24
CA ASN A 111 -9.90 1.89 -5.51
C ASN A 111 -9.69 0.42 -5.14
N SER A 112 -8.59 0.09 -4.47
CA SER A 112 -8.23 -1.30 -4.13
C SER A 112 -9.26 -2.07 -3.28
N GLY A 113 -10.19 -1.37 -2.63
CA GLY A 113 -11.28 -1.96 -1.83
C GLY A 113 -12.64 -1.90 -2.50
N SER A 114 -12.73 -1.34 -3.71
CA SER A 114 -14.00 -1.14 -4.41
C SER A 114 -14.35 -2.33 -5.29
N THR A 115 -15.58 -2.83 -5.16
CA THR A 115 -16.10 -3.90 -5.99
C THR A 115 -17.40 -3.52 -6.65
N LEU A 116 -17.62 -4.01 -7.87
CA LEU A 116 -18.91 -3.95 -8.57
C LEU A 116 -19.22 -5.31 -9.18
N THR A 117 -20.30 -5.93 -8.71
CA THR A 117 -20.82 -7.19 -9.28
C THR A 117 -22.09 -6.90 -10.05
N LEU A 118 -22.08 -7.22 -11.35
CA LEU A 118 -23.24 -7.11 -12.22
C LEU A 118 -23.74 -8.51 -12.57
N LYS A 119 -25.02 -8.78 -12.31
CA LYS A 119 -25.69 -10.02 -12.71
C LYS A 119 -26.96 -9.69 -13.46
N ASN A 120 -27.04 -10.17 -14.68
CA ASN A 120 -28.23 -9.99 -15.47
C ASN A 120 -28.43 -11.09 -16.53
N ASP A 121 -29.59 -11.07 -17.18
CA ASP A 121 -29.97 -12.05 -18.20
C ASP A 121 -29.75 -11.55 -19.64
N ARG A 122 -29.21 -10.33 -19.80
CA ARG A 122 -28.84 -9.72 -21.07
C ARG A 122 -27.35 -9.35 -21.06
N CYS A 123 -27.01 -8.10 -21.32
CA CYS A 123 -25.63 -7.63 -21.31
C CYS A 123 -25.30 -6.98 -19.96
N ALA A 124 -24.26 -7.47 -19.28
CA ALA A 124 -23.90 -6.88 -17.99
C ALA A 124 -23.39 -5.45 -18.16
N VAL A 125 -22.48 -5.22 -19.11
CA VAL A 125 -22.00 -3.86 -19.47
C VAL A 125 -22.06 -3.72 -21.00
N LEU A 126 -22.87 -2.80 -21.48
CA LEU A 126 -23.01 -2.47 -22.90
C LEU A 126 -22.56 -1.03 -23.13
N PHE A 127 -21.71 -0.80 -24.12
CA PHE A 127 -21.32 0.55 -24.55
C PHE A 127 -21.42 0.68 -26.06
N GLU A 128 -21.87 1.83 -26.54
CA GLU A 128 -22.22 2.05 -27.93
C GLU A 128 -21.70 3.39 -28.41
N GLY A 129 -20.96 3.40 -29.52
CA GLY A 129 -20.46 4.60 -30.19
C GLY A 129 -19.46 5.43 -29.38
N SER A 130 -18.92 4.91 -28.29
CA SER A 130 -18.06 5.63 -27.38
C SER A 130 -17.12 4.71 -26.59
N PRO A 131 -15.98 5.22 -26.07
CA PRO A 131 -15.09 4.40 -25.24
C PRO A 131 -15.62 4.13 -23.84
N LEU A 132 -15.23 2.99 -23.28
CA LEU A 132 -15.44 2.63 -21.88
C LEU A 132 -14.10 2.37 -21.20
N GLU A 133 -13.88 3.00 -20.04
CA GLU A 133 -12.72 2.72 -19.20
C GLU A 133 -13.12 2.08 -17.87
N ILE A 134 -12.35 1.07 -17.43
CA ILE A 134 -12.48 0.42 -16.11
C ILE A 134 -11.17 0.60 -15.38
N VAL A 135 -11.18 1.36 -14.27
CA VAL A 135 -9.98 1.87 -13.62
C VAL A 135 -9.96 1.59 -12.12
N ASN A 136 -8.88 0.98 -11.63
CA ASN A 136 -8.59 0.77 -10.20
C ASN A 136 -9.72 0.09 -9.41
N CYS A 137 -10.41 -0.88 -9.95
CA CYS A 137 -11.50 -1.57 -9.28
C CYS A 137 -11.50 -3.09 -9.51
N TRP A 138 -12.35 -3.77 -8.73
CA TRP A 138 -12.73 -5.16 -8.96
C TRP A 138 -14.13 -5.18 -9.59
N LEU A 139 -14.24 -5.70 -10.80
CA LEU A 139 -15.50 -5.77 -11.54
C LEU A 139 -15.81 -7.20 -11.95
N GLU A 140 -17.01 -7.68 -11.63
CA GLU A 140 -17.57 -8.95 -12.09
C GLU A 140 -18.79 -8.66 -12.96
N ALA A 141 -18.76 -9.08 -14.22
CA ALA A 141 -19.82 -8.86 -15.21
C ALA A 141 -20.34 -10.20 -15.73
N GLU A 142 -21.52 -10.61 -15.30
CA GLU A 142 -22.19 -11.84 -15.68
C GLU A 142 -23.50 -11.57 -16.39
N GLY A 143 -23.69 -12.09 -17.61
CA GLY A 143 -24.88 -11.93 -18.42
C GLY A 143 -24.91 -12.91 -19.58
N GLU A 144 -25.86 -12.75 -20.52
CA GLU A 144 -25.79 -13.40 -21.82
C GLU A 144 -24.56 -12.91 -22.60
N TRP A 145 -24.25 -11.60 -22.45
CA TRP A 145 -22.97 -10.97 -22.78
C TRP A 145 -22.38 -10.38 -21.50
N GLY A 146 -21.08 -10.62 -21.27
CA GLY A 146 -20.39 -10.06 -20.12
C GLY A 146 -20.16 -8.54 -20.30
N ILE A 147 -19.18 -8.16 -21.11
CA ILE A 147 -18.90 -6.79 -21.54
C ILE A 147 -18.94 -6.78 -23.07
N SER A 148 -19.78 -5.94 -23.65
CA SER A 148 -20.00 -5.90 -25.09
C SER A 148 -20.19 -4.47 -25.60
N ALA A 149 -19.86 -4.25 -26.87
CA ALA A 149 -20.20 -3.03 -27.59
C ALA A 149 -21.20 -3.32 -28.72
N SER A 150 -21.38 -2.37 -29.63
CA SER A 150 -22.31 -2.54 -30.75
C SER A 150 -21.69 -3.07 -32.02
N TYR A 151 -20.37 -3.29 -32.06
CA TYR A 151 -19.51 -3.76 -33.14
C TYR A 151 -19.47 -2.91 -34.43
N ASN A 152 -19.94 -1.67 -34.37
CA ASN A 152 -20.05 -0.85 -35.57
C ASN A 152 -19.18 0.40 -35.59
N GLU A 153 -18.64 0.83 -34.46
CA GLU A 153 -17.97 2.12 -34.33
C GLU A 153 -16.52 1.95 -33.88
N ALA A 154 -15.62 2.69 -34.52
CA ALA A 154 -14.16 2.64 -34.21
C ALA A 154 -13.83 3.16 -32.80
N GLU A 155 -14.69 3.95 -32.23
CA GLU A 155 -14.57 4.54 -30.90
C GLU A 155 -14.90 3.58 -29.76
N GLU A 156 -15.47 2.39 -30.05
CA GLU A 156 -15.87 1.39 -29.08
C GLU A 156 -14.67 0.60 -28.53
N VAL A 157 -13.73 1.34 -27.92
CA VAL A 157 -12.54 0.78 -27.28
C VAL A 157 -12.80 0.56 -25.80
N LEU A 158 -12.51 -0.65 -25.32
CA LEU A 158 -12.49 -0.99 -23.92
C LEU A 158 -11.08 -0.84 -23.37
N THR A 159 -10.88 0.08 -22.43
CA THR A 159 -9.62 0.26 -21.70
C THR A 159 -9.77 -0.27 -20.28
N ILE A 160 -8.89 -1.19 -19.86
CA ILE A 160 -8.85 -1.72 -18.49
C ILE A 160 -7.50 -1.36 -17.90
N ARG A 161 -7.53 -0.58 -16.80
CA ARG A 161 -6.34 -0.04 -16.16
C ARG A 161 -6.27 -0.43 -14.69
N ASN A 162 -5.18 -1.13 -14.29
CA ASN A 162 -4.92 -1.50 -12.90
C ASN A 162 -6.13 -2.14 -12.21
N SER A 163 -6.88 -2.98 -12.88
CA SER A 163 -8.15 -3.53 -12.39
C SER A 163 -8.17 -5.05 -12.48
N HIS A 164 -8.94 -5.66 -11.59
CA HIS A 164 -9.38 -7.04 -11.75
C HIS A 164 -10.75 -7.03 -12.45
N VAL A 165 -10.86 -7.74 -13.55
CA VAL A 165 -12.14 -7.85 -14.30
C VAL A 165 -12.43 -9.32 -14.58
N GLU A 166 -13.59 -9.79 -14.10
CA GLU A 166 -14.18 -11.06 -14.50
C GLU A 166 -15.37 -10.80 -15.43
N ALA A 167 -15.34 -11.31 -16.62
CA ALA A 167 -16.46 -11.23 -17.56
C ALA A 167 -16.93 -12.62 -17.98
N THR A 168 -18.22 -12.88 -17.94
CA THR A 168 -18.80 -14.17 -18.30
C THR A 168 -20.08 -13.96 -19.12
N GLY A 169 -20.11 -14.54 -20.32
CA GLY A 169 -21.29 -14.52 -21.18
C GLY A 169 -21.28 -15.69 -22.18
N PRO A 170 -22.30 -16.57 -22.19
CA PRO A 170 -22.36 -17.69 -23.08
C PRO A 170 -22.44 -17.31 -24.57
N THR A 171 -22.82 -16.08 -24.90
CA THR A 171 -22.78 -15.53 -26.25
C THR A 171 -21.45 -14.83 -26.54
N GLY A 172 -20.87 -14.15 -25.54
CA GLY A 172 -19.56 -13.52 -25.60
C GLY A 172 -19.19 -12.90 -24.24
N SER A 173 -18.01 -13.22 -23.73
CA SER A 173 -17.58 -12.71 -22.42
C SER A 173 -17.06 -11.27 -22.50
N ILE A 174 -16.18 -11.00 -23.49
CA ILE A 174 -15.79 -9.65 -23.90
C ILE A 174 -15.79 -9.66 -25.42
N CYS A 175 -16.74 -8.98 -26.05
CA CYS A 175 -16.97 -9.10 -27.50
C CYS A 175 -17.60 -7.86 -28.12
N ASP A 176 -17.65 -7.85 -29.43
CA ASP A 176 -18.21 -6.80 -30.28
C ASP A 176 -17.53 -5.44 -30.05
N ILE A 177 -16.27 -5.42 -29.60
CA ILE A 177 -15.48 -4.23 -29.26
C ILE A 177 -14.48 -3.90 -30.38
N ALA A 178 -14.26 -2.62 -30.69
CA ALA A 178 -13.31 -2.19 -31.71
C ALA A 178 -11.84 -2.31 -31.24
N GLY A 179 -11.61 -2.37 -29.95
CA GLY A 179 -10.27 -2.52 -29.38
C GLY A 179 -10.30 -2.89 -27.89
N LEU A 180 -9.22 -3.53 -27.43
CA LEU A 180 -8.97 -3.78 -26.01
C LEU A 180 -7.59 -3.25 -25.64
N GLU A 181 -7.55 -2.30 -24.72
CA GLU A 181 -6.32 -1.74 -24.17
C GLU A 181 -6.16 -2.18 -22.71
N LEU A 182 -5.02 -2.82 -22.39
CA LEU A 182 -4.70 -3.30 -21.05
C LEU A 182 -3.49 -2.51 -20.51
N GLU A 183 -3.73 -1.70 -19.49
CA GLU A 183 -2.68 -0.92 -18.83
C GLU A 183 -2.47 -1.43 -17.39
N GLY A 184 -1.27 -1.97 -17.13
CA GLY A 184 -0.98 -2.58 -15.82
C GLY A 184 -1.81 -3.83 -15.52
N CYS A 185 -2.35 -4.47 -16.55
CA CYS A 185 -3.17 -5.68 -16.48
C CYS A 185 -2.78 -6.67 -17.57
N TYR A 186 -3.24 -7.91 -17.43
CA TYR A 186 -3.08 -8.97 -18.44
C TYR A 186 -4.27 -9.93 -18.38
N ILE A 187 -4.53 -10.64 -19.48
CA ILE A 187 -5.53 -11.71 -19.48
C ILE A 187 -4.93 -12.96 -18.84
N ASP A 188 -5.50 -13.39 -17.72
CA ASP A 188 -5.06 -14.58 -16.98
C ASP A 188 -5.83 -15.84 -17.43
N ILE A 189 -7.14 -15.72 -17.58
CA ILE A 189 -8.02 -16.81 -17.96
C ILE A 189 -8.88 -16.41 -19.18
N PRO A 190 -8.88 -17.21 -20.23
CA PRO A 190 -7.97 -18.32 -20.53
C PRO A 190 -6.53 -17.83 -20.79
N SER A 191 -5.51 -18.57 -20.34
CA SER A 191 -4.10 -18.16 -20.41
C SER A 191 -3.54 -17.94 -21.83
N ASN A 192 -4.25 -18.37 -22.85
CA ASN A 192 -3.89 -18.19 -24.26
C ASN A 192 -4.89 -17.30 -25.02
N ALA A 193 -5.76 -16.59 -24.32
CA ALA A 193 -6.67 -15.63 -24.91
C ALA A 193 -5.96 -14.29 -25.18
N ALA A 194 -6.38 -13.64 -26.26
CA ALA A 194 -5.97 -12.29 -26.62
C ALA A 194 -7.12 -11.58 -27.33
N TYR A 195 -7.05 -10.25 -27.43
CA TYR A 195 -7.93 -9.52 -28.33
C TYR A 195 -7.65 -9.92 -29.78
N ASP A 196 -8.70 -10.24 -30.53
CA ASP A 196 -8.68 -10.63 -31.93
C ASP A 196 -9.53 -9.62 -32.72
N ALA A 197 -8.88 -8.86 -33.58
CA ALA A 197 -9.52 -7.80 -34.38
C ALA A 197 -10.43 -8.35 -35.49
N ASP A 198 -10.28 -9.61 -35.89
CA ASP A 198 -11.16 -10.23 -36.89
C ASP A 198 -12.49 -10.67 -36.27
N SER A 199 -12.46 -11.13 -35.01
CA SER A 199 -13.67 -11.50 -34.25
C SER A 199 -14.20 -10.35 -33.35
N LEU A 200 -13.49 -9.22 -33.30
CA LEU A 200 -13.79 -8.06 -32.42
C LEU A 200 -14.01 -8.46 -30.95
N ALA A 201 -13.22 -9.40 -30.44
CA ALA A 201 -13.47 -10.04 -29.17
C ALA A 201 -12.19 -10.49 -28.48
N VAL A 202 -12.27 -10.81 -27.19
CA VAL A 202 -11.30 -11.68 -26.54
C VAL A 202 -11.52 -13.10 -27.05
N ALA A 203 -10.51 -13.67 -27.71
CA ALA A 203 -10.61 -14.92 -28.42
C ALA A 203 -9.46 -15.87 -28.10
N VAL A 204 -9.70 -17.16 -28.32
CA VAL A 204 -8.72 -18.26 -28.34
C VAL A 204 -8.72 -18.90 -29.71
N ASN A 205 -7.59 -18.86 -30.41
CA ASN A 205 -7.45 -19.38 -31.77
C ASN A 205 -8.52 -18.83 -32.72
N GLY A 206 -8.81 -17.53 -32.69
CA GLY A 206 -9.79 -16.84 -33.53
C GLY A 206 -11.26 -17.14 -33.19
N LYS A 207 -11.53 -17.75 -32.03
CA LYS A 207 -12.90 -17.99 -31.55
C LYS A 207 -13.16 -17.17 -30.29
N THR A 208 -14.23 -16.39 -30.32
CA THR A 208 -14.71 -15.64 -29.17
C THR A 208 -14.84 -16.51 -27.92
N VAL A 209 -14.32 -16.05 -26.82
CA VAL A 209 -14.44 -16.72 -25.52
C VAL A 209 -15.86 -16.51 -24.98
N THR A 210 -16.55 -17.64 -24.73
CA THR A 210 -17.92 -17.68 -24.18
C THR A 210 -17.97 -18.30 -22.78
N SER A 211 -16.80 -18.53 -22.19
CA SER A 211 -16.59 -18.89 -20.79
C SER A 211 -15.95 -17.72 -20.06
N LYS A 212 -15.75 -17.86 -18.75
CA LYS A 212 -15.14 -16.79 -17.95
C LYS A 212 -13.83 -16.28 -18.57
N VAL A 213 -13.74 -14.97 -18.76
CA VAL A 213 -12.51 -14.22 -19.01
C VAL A 213 -12.12 -13.54 -17.69
N VAL A 214 -10.85 -13.69 -17.28
CA VAL A 214 -10.30 -13.01 -16.12
C VAL A 214 -9.12 -12.15 -16.57
N ILE A 215 -9.19 -10.87 -16.24
CA ILE A 215 -8.10 -9.91 -16.42
C ILE A 215 -7.59 -9.55 -15.05
N GLU A 216 -6.30 -9.78 -14.81
CA GLU A 216 -5.64 -9.55 -13.53
C GLU A 216 -4.71 -8.33 -13.58
N PRO A 217 -4.62 -7.54 -12.50
CA PRO A 217 -3.63 -6.49 -12.40
C PRO A 217 -2.22 -7.09 -12.25
N ASN A 218 -1.21 -6.44 -12.86
CA ASN A 218 0.17 -6.88 -12.80
C ASN A 218 0.70 -6.93 -11.37
N SER A 219 1.35 -8.05 -11.01
CA SER A 219 2.00 -8.23 -9.71
C SER A 219 3.43 -7.71 -9.73
N TYR A 220 3.85 -7.06 -8.64
CA TYR A 220 5.23 -6.64 -8.43
C TYR A 220 6.15 -7.75 -7.90
N GLY A 221 5.61 -8.95 -7.62
CA GLY A 221 6.39 -10.05 -7.02
C GLY A 221 6.64 -9.88 -5.53
N LEU A 222 5.93 -8.96 -4.90
CA LEU A 222 5.83 -8.74 -3.46
C LEU A 222 4.48 -9.25 -2.98
N TYR A 223 4.43 -9.90 -1.79
CA TYR A 223 3.21 -10.45 -1.20
C TYR A 223 3.09 -9.98 0.24
N ILE A 224 1.89 -9.62 0.66
CA ILE A 224 1.53 -9.25 2.02
C ILE A 224 0.39 -10.14 2.48
N ALA A 225 0.54 -10.83 3.61
CA ALA A 225 -0.43 -11.80 4.13
C ALA A 225 -0.91 -12.80 3.05
N ASP A 226 0.03 -13.36 2.26
CA ASP A 226 -0.15 -14.25 1.11
C ASP A 226 -0.89 -13.65 -0.10
N LYS A 227 -1.19 -12.35 -0.10
CA LYS A 227 -1.82 -11.68 -1.24
C LYS A 227 -0.80 -10.88 -2.04
N PRO A 228 -0.87 -10.91 -3.39
CA PRO A 228 0.07 -10.18 -4.21
C PRO A 228 -0.12 -8.67 -4.07
N VAL A 229 0.99 -7.95 -4.05
CA VAL A 229 1.01 -6.50 -4.26
C VAL A 229 1.00 -6.25 -5.76
N THR A 230 0.00 -5.53 -6.22
CA THR A 230 -0.31 -5.34 -7.65
C THR A 230 -0.45 -3.87 -7.99
N THR A 231 -0.56 -3.58 -9.28
CA THR A 231 -0.88 -2.24 -9.80
C THR A 231 -2.22 -1.70 -9.28
N LEU A 232 -3.11 -2.57 -8.80
CA LEU A 232 -4.39 -2.18 -8.20
C LEU A 232 -4.24 -1.70 -6.75
N ASN A 233 -3.46 -2.43 -5.92
CA ASN A 233 -3.49 -2.24 -4.46
C ASN A 233 -2.22 -1.60 -3.85
N TYR A 234 -1.15 -1.38 -4.61
CA TYR A 234 0.16 -0.97 -4.07
C TYR A 234 0.15 0.32 -3.23
N LYS A 235 -0.78 1.23 -3.49
CA LYS A 235 -0.88 2.51 -2.77
C LYS A 235 -1.48 2.36 -1.36
N ASP A 236 -2.36 1.36 -1.19
CA ASP A 236 -3.00 1.05 0.08
C ASP A 236 -3.24 -0.45 0.19
N LEU A 237 -2.46 -1.11 1.03
CA LEU A 237 -2.53 -2.56 1.24
C LEU A 237 -3.45 -2.95 2.40
N THR A 238 -4.13 -1.99 3.02
CA THR A 238 -5.07 -2.27 4.14
C THR A 238 -6.37 -2.95 3.69
N SER A 239 -6.64 -2.96 2.37
CA SER A 239 -7.70 -3.79 1.78
C SER A 239 -7.42 -5.29 1.90
N ILE A 240 -6.17 -5.69 2.15
CA ILE A 240 -5.80 -7.09 2.38
C ILE A 240 -6.22 -7.49 3.79
N TYR A 241 -6.99 -8.59 3.89
CA TYR A 241 -7.43 -9.12 5.18
C TYR A 241 -6.25 -9.44 6.12
N GLY A 242 -6.29 -8.93 7.34
CA GLY A 242 -5.25 -9.07 8.33
C GLY A 242 -4.19 -7.96 8.29
N VAL A 243 -4.38 -6.92 7.46
CA VAL A 243 -3.50 -5.74 7.37
C VAL A 243 -4.22 -4.53 7.94
N SER A 244 -3.54 -3.79 8.81
CA SER A 244 -4.05 -2.54 9.41
C SER A 244 -2.91 -1.56 9.68
N GLY A 245 -3.25 -0.31 10.03
CA GLY A 245 -2.33 0.82 10.09
C GLY A 245 -2.17 1.45 8.73
N SER A 246 -0.97 1.87 8.34
CA SER A 246 -0.68 2.35 6.98
C SER A 246 0.39 1.47 6.34
N VAL A 247 0.05 0.83 5.24
CA VAL A 247 0.94 -0.06 4.48
C VAL A 247 0.83 0.26 3.00
N SER A 248 1.94 0.67 2.39
CA SER A 248 1.98 1.02 0.96
C SER A 248 3.30 0.61 0.33
N TYR A 249 3.27 0.35 -0.96
CA TYR A 249 4.45 0.06 -1.76
C TYR A 249 4.64 1.12 -2.84
N ASP A 250 5.85 1.62 -3.01
CA ASP A 250 6.25 2.51 -4.09
C ASP A 250 7.12 1.71 -5.08
N PRO A 251 6.62 1.41 -6.28
CA PRO A 251 7.38 0.63 -7.27
C PRO A 251 8.57 1.40 -7.86
N ASP A 252 8.55 2.72 -7.88
CA ASP A 252 9.62 3.55 -8.46
C ASP A 252 10.85 3.53 -7.55
N THR A 253 10.64 3.64 -6.24
CA THR A 253 11.70 3.57 -5.22
C THR A 253 11.88 2.16 -4.66
N LYS A 254 11.03 1.20 -5.06
CA LYS A 254 11.01 -0.19 -4.55
C LYS A 254 10.87 -0.26 -3.04
N THR A 255 10.08 0.63 -2.46
CA THR A 255 9.98 0.81 -1.02
C THR A 255 8.61 0.38 -0.50
N LEU A 256 8.59 -0.60 0.40
CA LEU A 256 7.43 -0.94 1.24
C LEU A 256 7.50 -0.08 2.50
N THR A 257 6.53 0.80 2.69
CA THR A 257 6.41 1.62 3.90
C THR A 257 5.43 0.97 4.87
N LEU A 258 5.88 0.77 6.11
CA LEU A 258 5.07 0.32 7.24
C LEU A 258 5.01 1.48 8.25
N ASP A 259 3.82 1.99 8.52
CA ASP A 259 3.61 3.08 9.49
C ASP A 259 2.55 2.66 10.52
N ASN A 260 3.02 2.35 11.73
CA ASN A 260 2.19 1.77 12.79
C ASN A 260 1.35 0.58 12.28
N ALA A 261 1.97 -0.24 11.44
CA ALA A 261 1.32 -1.31 10.73
C ALA A 261 1.23 -2.60 11.55
N THR A 262 0.13 -3.30 11.38
CA THR A 262 -0.04 -4.68 11.86
C THR A 262 -0.41 -5.56 10.68
N ILE A 263 0.38 -6.63 10.48
CA ILE A 263 0.13 -7.64 9.46
C ILE A 263 0.00 -8.98 10.17
N GLU A 264 -1.17 -9.60 10.07
CA GLU A 264 -1.47 -10.89 10.69
C GLU A 264 -1.87 -11.93 9.65
N ARG A 265 -1.13 -13.02 9.59
CA ARG A 265 -1.45 -14.17 8.75
C ARG A 265 -1.38 -15.46 9.57
N ASN A 266 -2.47 -15.75 10.27
CA ASN A 266 -2.59 -16.85 11.22
C ASN A 266 -3.12 -18.16 10.63
N SER A 267 -3.38 -18.22 9.31
CA SER A 267 -3.77 -19.46 8.63
C SER A 267 -2.61 -20.45 8.56
N THR A 268 -2.90 -21.73 8.49
CA THR A 268 -1.90 -22.77 8.29
C THR A 268 -1.02 -22.46 7.06
N ASP A 269 0.30 -22.52 7.24
CA ASP A 269 1.32 -22.20 6.25
C ASP A 269 1.31 -20.75 5.75
N GLY A 270 0.59 -19.84 6.44
CA GLY A 270 0.53 -18.43 6.07
C GLY A 270 1.85 -17.69 6.32
N THR A 271 2.21 -16.80 5.39
CA THR A 271 3.39 -15.93 5.45
C THR A 271 2.98 -14.46 5.57
N GLY A 272 3.79 -13.66 6.27
CA GLY A 272 3.49 -12.24 6.49
C GLY A 272 3.87 -11.37 5.29
N ILE A 273 5.16 -11.12 5.10
CA ILE A 273 5.73 -10.35 3.99
C ILE A 273 6.64 -11.26 3.18
N VAL A 274 6.48 -11.30 1.86
CA VAL A 274 7.36 -12.09 0.98
C VAL A 274 7.81 -11.24 -0.20
N ASN A 275 9.10 -10.99 -0.31
CA ASN A 275 9.72 -10.41 -1.50
C ASN A 275 10.31 -11.51 -2.37
N LYS A 276 9.66 -11.84 -3.49
CA LYS A 276 10.15 -12.87 -4.42
C LYS A 276 11.13 -12.32 -5.47
N THR A 277 10.86 -11.15 -6.04
CA THR A 277 11.55 -10.70 -7.25
C THR A 277 12.02 -9.25 -7.25
N VAL A 278 11.66 -8.45 -6.25
CA VAL A 278 12.06 -7.03 -6.20
C VAL A 278 13.50 -6.92 -5.70
N SER A 279 14.43 -6.66 -6.60
CA SER A 279 15.84 -6.40 -6.26
C SER A 279 16.01 -5.02 -5.62
N ASP A 280 16.98 -4.86 -4.71
CA ASP A 280 17.24 -3.62 -3.97
C ASP A 280 15.99 -3.09 -3.23
N PHE A 281 15.24 -4.02 -2.66
CA PHE A 281 14.01 -3.75 -1.95
C PHE A 281 14.25 -3.06 -0.61
N THR A 282 13.46 -2.06 -0.30
CA THR A 282 13.54 -1.34 0.97
C THR A 282 12.25 -1.51 1.77
N VAL A 283 12.38 -1.89 3.05
CA VAL A 283 11.31 -1.83 4.04
C VAL A 283 11.57 -0.61 4.91
N LYS A 284 10.73 0.42 4.75
CA LYS A 284 10.80 1.66 5.54
C LYS A 284 9.85 1.60 6.72
N LEU A 285 10.39 1.81 7.92
CA LEU A 285 9.67 1.71 9.17
C LEU A 285 9.38 3.09 9.77
N ILE A 286 8.12 3.33 10.11
CA ILE A 286 7.65 4.52 10.83
C ILE A 286 6.82 4.03 12.02
N GLY A 287 7.10 4.52 13.24
CA GLY A 287 6.40 4.07 14.44
C GLY A 287 6.64 2.60 14.78
N ASN A 288 5.64 1.94 15.34
CA ASN A 288 5.76 0.55 15.82
C ASN A 288 5.02 -0.40 14.87
N ASN A 289 5.75 -1.32 14.26
CA ASN A 289 5.20 -2.24 13.28
C ASN A 289 5.28 -3.69 13.75
N THR A 290 4.28 -4.49 13.45
CA THR A 290 4.20 -5.90 13.84
C THR A 290 3.79 -6.77 12.67
N VAL A 291 4.52 -7.86 12.46
CA VAL A 291 4.16 -8.90 11.50
C VAL A 291 4.11 -10.25 12.21
N THR A 292 2.95 -10.87 12.24
CA THR A 292 2.75 -12.19 12.83
C THR A 292 2.24 -13.16 11.78
N ALA A 293 2.91 -14.30 11.67
CA ALA A 293 2.53 -15.33 10.70
C ALA A 293 2.67 -16.74 11.31
N ASP A 294 2.02 -17.70 10.66
CA ASP A 294 2.12 -19.10 11.08
C ASP A 294 3.46 -19.72 10.65
N LEU A 295 3.84 -19.56 9.36
CA LEU A 295 5.04 -20.15 8.81
C LEU A 295 6.25 -19.21 8.92
N ALA A 296 6.28 -18.10 8.18
CA ALA A 296 7.35 -17.12 8.26
C ALA A 296 6.79 -15.70 8.29
N SER A 297 7.33 -14.86 9.19
CA SER A 297 6.84 -13.48 9.28
C SER A 297 7.33 -12.63 8.12
N MET A 298 8.60 -12.81 7.72
CA MET A 298 9.17 -12.12 6.55
C MET A 298 10.10 -13.06 5.80
N VAL A 299 9.95 -13.12 4.48
CA VAL A 299 10.79 -13.89 3.55
C VAL A 299 11.37 -12.94 2.51
N LEU A 300 12.68 -12.87 2.41
CA LEU A 300 13.40 -12.00 1.49
C LEU A 300 14.28 -12.83 0.56
N ASN A 301 13.84 -12.99 -0.70
CA ASN A 301 14.55 -13.74 -1.72
C ASN A 301 15.46 -12.84 -2.60
N GLN A 302 15.51 -11.55 -2.31
CA GLN A 302 16.29 -10.54 -3.03
C GLN A 302 17.01 -9.63 -2.04
N THR A 303 18.12 -9.05 -2.47
CA THR A 303 18.84 -8.06 -1.66
C THR A 303 17.89 -6.98 -1.15
N SER A 304 17.90 -6.79 0.16
CA SER A 304 16.90 -5.94 0.84
C SER A 304 17.52 -5.12 1.96
N THR A 305 16.92 -3.97 2.23
CA THR A 305 17.26 -3.09 3.36
C THR A 305 16.05 -2.86 4.23
N ILE A 306 16.19 -3.01 5.54
CA ILE A 306 15.17 -2.63 6.55
C ILE A 306 15.69 -1.39 7.25
N THR A 307 14.97 -0.26 7.18
CA THR A 307 15.44 1.02 7.67
C THR A 307 14.31 1.93 8.15
N GLY A 308 14.63 2.99 8.88
CA GLY A 308 13.68 4.02 9.32
C GLY A 308 13.72 4.26 10.82
N ASP A 309 13.06 5.31 11.27
CA ASP A 309 13.05 5.72 12.70
C ASP A 309 12.11 4.86 13.58
N GLY A 310 11.41 3.90 12.95
CA GLY A 310 10.47 3.01 13.63
C GLY A 310 11.09 1.73 14.15
N SER A 311 10.22 0.81 14.57
CA SER A 311 10.57 -0.56 14.97
C SER A 311 9.74 -1.58 14.21
N LEU A 312 10.27 -2.80 14.11
CA LEU A 312 9.57 -3.93 13.50
C LEU A 312 9.67 -5.17 14.39
N HIS A 313 8.53 -5.73 14.72
CA HIS A 313 8.40 -6.98 15.47
C HIS A 313 7.95 -8.10 14.53
N LEU A 314 8.80 -9.08 14.31
CA LEU A 314 8.53 -10.26 13.48
C LEU A 314 8.32 -11.48 14.40
N THR A 315 7.14 -12.10 14.32
CA THR A 315 6.82 -13.28 15.13
C THR A 315 6.28 -14.40 14.26
N SER A 316 7.05 -15.48 14.12
CA SER A 316 6.62 -16.72 13.48
C SER A 316 6.22 -17.74 14.55
N LYS A 317 5.13 -18.48 14.30
CA LYS A 317 4.69 -19.54 15.22
C LYS A 317 5.45 -20.84 15.03
N ARG A 318 5.86 -21.17 13.80
CA ARG A 318 6.41 -22.49 13.49
C ARG A 318 7.76 -22.49 12.82
N PHE A 319 8.09 -21.47 12.01
CA PHE A 319 9.29 -21.52 11.19
C PHE A 319 10.21 -20.32 11.44
N CYS A 320 10.30 -19.35 10.57
CA CYS A 320 11.32 -18.31 10.62
C CYS A 320 10.72 -16.93 10.90
N GLY A 321 11.30 -16.18 11.81
CA GLY A 321 10.93 -14.79 12.01
C GLY A 321 11.32 -13.93 10.80
N LEU A 322 12.61 -13.96 10.43
CA LEU A 322 13.15 -13.36 9.20
C LEU A 322 13.90 -14.43 8.42
N ASP A 323 13.41 -14.78 7.25
CA ASP A 323 14.02 -15.73 6.32
C ASP A 323 14.72 -14.97 5.18
N MET A 324 16.02 -15.21 5.01
CA MET A 324 16.89 -14.55 4.04
C MET A 324 17.25 -15.53 2.91
N GLU A 325 16.28 -16.08 2.22
CA GLU A 325 16.49 -17.12 1.23
C GLU A 325 17.30 -16.61 0.02
N SER A 326 18.58 -16.99 -0.04
CA SER A 326 19.53 -16.61 -1.11
C SER A 326 19.78 -15.10 -1.24
N ALA A 327 19.50 -14.30 -0.20
CA ALA A 327 19.55 -12.84 -0.24
C ALA A 327 20.46 -12.25 0.84
N SER A 328 21.09 -11.11 0.54
CA SER A 328 21.72 -10.27 1.54
C SER A 328 20.73 -9.26 2.12
N VAL A 329 20.75 -9.12 3.44
CA VAL A 329 19.84 -8.19 4.14
C VAL A 329 20.65 -7.21 4.98
N THR A 330 20.35 -5.93 4.84
CA THR A 330 20.90 -4.85 5.66
C THR A 330 19.83 -4.32 6.60
N ILE A 331 20.12 -4.26 7.90
CA ILE A 331 19.31 -3.60 8.92
C ILE A 331 20.05 -2.31 9.27
N ASP A 332 19.47 -1.14 8.93
CA ASP A 332 20.15 0.14 8.96
C ASP A 332 19.33 1.22 9.70
N ASN A 333 19.92 1.79 10.76
CA ASN A 333 19.31 2.87 11.56
C ASN A 333 17.90 2.57 12.04
N THR A 334 17.65 1.37 12.60
CA THR A 334 16.31 0.96 13.04
C THR A 334 16.36 -0.03 14.20
N SER A 335 15.18 -0.45 14.70
CA SER A 335 15.06 -1.48 15.73
C SER A 335 14.28 -2.67 15.19
N LEU A 336 14.87 -3.86 15.25
CA LEU A 336 14.27 -5.11 14.78
C LEU A 336 14.20 -6.15 15.90
N PHE A 337 13.01 -6.71 16.11
CA PHE A 337 12.74 -7.77 17.09
C PHE A 337 12.22 -8.99 16.36
N VAL A 338 12.91 -10.11 16.45
CA VAL A 338 12.62 -11.30 15.66
C VAL A 338 12.48 -12.52 16.55
N LYS A 339 11.38 -13.24 16.40
CA LYS A 339 11.09 -14.46 17.14
C LYS A 339 10.48 -15.54 16.25
N GLY A 340 10.96 -16.80 16.42
CA GLY A 340 10.45 -17.94 15.67
C GLY A 340 11.02 -19.27 16.10
N GLY A 341 10.81 -20.30 15.34
CA GLY A 341 11.57 -21.55 15.40
C GLY A 341 13.04 -21.31 15.05
N TYR A 342 13.27 -20.53 14.00
CA TYR A 342 14.47 -19.77 13.73
C TYR A 342 14.18 -18.28 13.98
N GLY A 343 15.13 -17.54 14.54
CA GLY A 343 15.02 -16.10 14.63
C GLY A 343 15.26 -15.46 13.26
N ILE A 344 16.52 -15.14 12.94
CA ILE A 344 16.97 -14.72 11.62
C ILE A 344 17.74 -15.89 11.00
N ALA A 345 17.34 -16.33 9.82
CA ALA A 345 18.00 -17.44 9.17
C ALA A 345 18.09 -17.24 7.65
N GLY A 346 19.14 -17.84 7.09
CA GLY A 346 19.26 -18.07 5.66
C GLY A 346 18.81 -19.47 5.26
N TYR A 347 19.37 -19.97 4.17
CA TYR A 347 19.04 -21.29 3.62
C TYR A 347 20.12 -22.33 3.93
N ILE A 348 19.74 -23.60 4.04
CA ILE A 348 20.69 -24.71 4.20
C ILE A 348 21.64 -24.72 3.00
N GLY A 349 22.94 -24.54 3.27
CA GLY A 349 23.94 -24.41 2.22
C GLY A 349 24.26 -22.95 1.83
N ALA A 350 23.85 -22.00 2.66
CA ALA A 350 24.11 -20.57 2.52
C ALA A 350 25.46 -20.23 1.86
N LYS A 351 25.44 -19.42 0.82
CA LYS A 351 26.63 -18.95 0.08
C LYS A 351 26.64 -17.44 -0.11
N SER A 352 25.48 -16.81 -0.08
CA SER A 352 25.24 -15.39 -0.40
C SER A 352 24.44 -14.64 0.65
N GLU A 353 23.91 -15.33 1.64
CA GLU A 353 23.08 -14.75 2.71
C GLU A 353 23.98 -14.00 3.70
N VAL A 354 24.22 -12.73 3.45
CA VAL A 354 24.97 -11.85 4.34
C VAL A 354 24.01 -10.98 5.12
N LEU A 355 24.08 -11.04 6.44
CA LEU A 355 23.36 -10.15 7.33
C LEU A 355 24.27 -8.98 7.73
N THR A 356 23.88 -7.76 7.36
CA THR A 356 24.57 -6.54 7.81
C THR A 356 23.70 -5.82 8.82
N VAL A 357 24.25 -5.52 9.99
CA VAL A 357 23.58 -4.70 11.02
C VAL A 357 24.39 -3.42 11.20
N ARG A 358 23.78 -2.28 10.85
CA ARG A 358 24.40 -0.96 10.88
C ARG A 358 23.61 -0.01 11.77
N ASN A 359 24.28 0.61 12.75
CA ASN A 359 23.67 1.61 13.66
C ASN A 359 22.30 1.19 14.20
N SER A 360 22.05 -0.11 14.41
CA SER A 360 20.71 -0.66 14.65
C SER A 360 20.67 -1.52 15.90
N TYR A 361 19.50 -1.57 16.53
CA TYR A 361 19.19 -2.53 17.58
C TYR A 361 18.55 -3.77 16.96
N VAL A 362 19.09 -4.94 17.22
CA VAL A 362 18.50 -6.20 16.77
C VAL A 362 18.40 -7.18 17.95
N GLU A 363 17.20 -7.68 18.18
CA GLU A 363 16.92 -8.78 19.10
C GLU A 363 16.42 -9.98 18.31
N ALA A 364 17.13 -11.11 18.35
CA ALA A 364 16.75 -12.33 17.65
C ALA A 364 16.65 -13.51 18.58
N GLU A 365 15.54 -14.25 18.53
CA GLU A 365 15.32 -15.47 19.32
C GLU A 365 14.77 -16.59 18.43
N GLY A 366 15.51 -17.71 18.36
CA GLY A 366 15.10 -18.91 17.63
C GLY A 366 14.99 -20.11 18.55
N SER A 367 13.79 -20.45 18.98
CA SER A 367 13.52 -21.45 20.03
C SER A 367 13.91 -22.90 19.65
N GLY A 368 14.01 -23.20 18.37
CA GLY A 368 14.26 -24.57 17.88
C GLY A 368 15.62 -24.76 17.19
N SER A 369 16.00 -23.83 16.30
CA SER A 369 16.99 -24.08 15.27
C SER A 369 18.05 -23.00 15.12
N GLY A 370 18.08 -22.00 16.01
CA GLY A 370 19.08 -20.96 16.05
C GLY A 370 18.50 -19.54 16.01
N SER A 371 19.09 -18.65 16.79
CA SER A 371 18.63 -17.26 16.87
C SER A 371 19.09 -16.44 15.68
N ILE A 372 20.35 -16.59 15.26
CA ILE A 372 20.91 -16.11 14.00
C ILE A 372 21.72 -17.26 13.42
N SER A 373 21.27 -17.85 12.31
CA SER A 373 21.87 -19.08 11.80
C SER A 373 21.66 -19.25 10.29
N LEU A 374 22.38 -20.19 9.70
CA LEU A 374 22.32 -20.52 8.27
C LEU A 374 22.63 -19.31 7.36
N ILE A 375 23.45 -18.37 7.83
CA ILE A 375 23.90 -17.22 7.05
C ILE A 375 25.39 -17.38 6.70
N SER A 376 25.82 -16.86 5.55
CA SER A 376 27.20 -16.98 5.09
C SER A 376 28.14 -16.03 5.83
N ASP A 377 27.64 -14.89 6.28
CA ASP A 377 28.42 -13.90 7.02
C ASP A 377 27.52 -12.97 7.86
N LEU A 378 28.07 -12.41 8.95
CA LEU A 378 27.48 -11.40 9.80
C LEU A 378 28.38 -10.17 9.87
N ILE A 379 27.96 -9.07 9.27
CA ILE A 379 28.70 -7.81 9.29
C ILE A 379 28.07 -6.87 10.32
N LEU A 380 28.87 -6.45 11.29
CA LEU A 380 28.48 -5.49 12.33
C LEU A 380 29.17 -4.15 12.06
N ASP A 381 28.41 -3.18 11.56
CA ASP A 381 28.88 -1.84 11.26
C ASP A 381 28.39 -0.87 12.33
N ASN A 382 29.33 -0.39 13.15
CA ASN A 382 29.06 0.39 14.35
C ASN A 382 28.06 -0.30 15.33
N CYS A 383 28.10 -1.64 15.37
CA CYS A 383 27.31 -2.50 16.24
C CYS A 383 28.16 -3.60 16.87
N ALA A 384 27.68 -4.20 17.96
CA ALA A 384 28.28 -5.36 18.58
C ALA A 384 27.22 -6.31 19.14
N ILE A 385 27.53 -7.60 19.23
CA ILE A 385 26.72 -8.54 20.00
C ILE A 385 26.96 -8.26 21.49
N THR A 386 25.91 -7.86 22.20
CA THR A 386 26.00 -7.49 23.63
C THR A 386 25.43 -8.57 24.53
N GLN A 387 24.53 -9.41 24.01
CA GLN A 387 23.93 -10.51 24.77
C GLN A 387 23.77 -11.77 23.89
N PRO A 388 24.09 -12.94 24.44
CA PRO A 388 24.84 -13.14 25.69
C PRO A 388 26.29 -12.68 25.55
N VAL A 389 26.90 -12.28 26.65
CA VAL A 389 28.32 -11.87 26.66
C VAL A 389 29.20 -13.02 26.21
N GLY A 390 30.09 -12.74 25.24
CA GLY A 390 30.98 -13.71 24.65
C GLY A 390 30.40 -14.49 23.46
N ALA A 391 29.19 -14.17 23.03
CA ALA A 391 28.66 -14.68 21.77
C ALA A 391 29.37 -14.06 20.57
N GLU A 392 29.61 -14.86 19.54
CA GLU A 392 30.33 -14.47 18.32
C GLU A 392 29.71 -15.18 17.11
N PHE A 393 29.98 -14.66 15.92
CA PHE A 393 29.64 -15.34 14.68
C PHE A 393 30.71 -16.36 14.32
N ASP A 394 30.30 -17.60 14.14
CA ASP A 394 31.15 -18.71 13.70
C ASP A 394 30.89 -18.98 12.21
N ALA A 395 31.87 -18.68 11.36
CA ALA A 395 31.79 -18.82 9.91
C ALA A 395 31.69 -20.29 9.44
N ASP A 396 32.25 -21.22 10.20
CA ASP A 396 32.21 -22.67 9.88
C ASP A 396 30.81 -23.23 10.20
N GLN A 397 30.19 -22.79 11.30
CA GLN A 397 28.84 -23.15 11.67
C GLN A 397 27.77 -22.25 11.02
N LYS A 398 28.18 -21.13 10.39
CA LYS A 398 27.30 -20.15 9.77
C LYS A 398 26.23 -19.63 10.72
N ALA A 399 26.61 -19.36 11.95
CA ALA A 399 25.67 -19.02 13.02
C ALA A 399 26.33 -18.22 14.13
N VAL A 400 25.50 -17.56 14.93
CA VAL A 400 25.95 -16.97 16.19
C VAL A 400 25.98 -18.07 17.26
N VAL A 401 27.14 -18.20 17.91
CA VAL A 401 27.44 -19.24 18.88
C VAL A 401 27.87 -18.63 20.22
N LEU A 402 27.82 -19.44 21.28
CA LEU A 402 28.47 -19.14 22.55
C LEU A 402 29.27 -20.38 22.98
N ASN A 403 30.59 -20.19 23.20
CA ASN A 403 31.52 -21.29 23.50
C ASN A 403 31.48 -22.43 22.47
N GLY A 404 31.26 -22.11 21.19
CA GLY A 404 31.16 -23.07 20.09
C GLY A 404 29.79 -23.79 19.98
N GLU A 405 28.80 -23.47 20.83
CA GLU A 405 27.47 -24.04 20.79
C GLU A 405 26.49 -23.05 20.12
N LEU A 406 25.64 -23.56 19.20
CA LEU A 406 24.62 -22.78 18.50
C LEU A 406 23.63 -22.13 19.49
N LEU A 407 23.51 -20.81 19.43
CA LEU A 407 22.56 -20.09 20.27
C LEU A 407 21.12 -20.25 19.80
N LYS A 408 20.27 -20.70 20.74
CA LYS A 408 18.81 -20.83 20.61
C LYS A 408 18.05 -19.90 21.56
N SER A 409 18.78 -19.17 22.38
CA SER A 409 18.24 -18.13 23.25
C SER A 409 18.44 -16.75 22.60
N LYS A 410 17.88 -15.73 23.22
CA LYS A 410 17.98 -14.35 22.75
C LYS A 410 19.41 -13.94 22.45
N VAL A 411 19.64 -13.40 21.26
CA VAL A 411 20.83 -12.67 20.83
C VAL A 411 20.46 -11.20 20.70
N VAL A 412 21.26 -10.31 21.30
CA VAL A 412 21.09 -8.85 21.17
C VAL A 412 22.31 -8.25 20.52
N ILE A 413 22.08 -7.49 19.46
CA ILE A 413 23.06 -6.65 18.77
C ILE A 413 22.66 -5.19 19.01
N GLU A 414 23.59 -4.37 19.48
CA GLU A 414 23.35 -2.96 19.78
C GLU A 414 24.37 -2.07 19.11
N PRO A 415 24.00 -0.81 18.80
CA PRO A 415 24.96 0.19 18.33
C PRO A 415 26.07 0.38 19.38
N ILE A 416 27.32 0.44 18.90
CA ILE A 416 28.44 0.79 19.75
C ILE A 416 28.27 2.27 20.08
N THR A 417 27.73 2.57 21.26
CA THR A 417 27.83 3.92 21.78
C THR A 417 29.30 4.19 22.09
N ASN A 418 30.00 4.88 21.20
CA ASN A 418 31.20 5.59 21.58
C ASN A 418 30.78 6.67 22.56
N SER A 419 30.39 6.29 23.77
CA SER A 419 30.44 7.20 24.87
C SER A 419 31.93 7.51 25.03
N ILE A 420 32.38 8.57 24.39
CA ILE A 420 33.37 9.42 25.06
C ILE A 420 32.61 9.79 26.32
N GLY A 421 32.79 8.95 27.36
CA GLY A 421 32.39 9.31 28.69
C GLY A 421 32.89 10.73 28.82
N THR A 422 32.02 11.66 29.13
CA THR A 422 32.44 12.99 29.55
C THR A 422 33.59 12.70 30.51
N VAL A 423 34.83 12.87 30.02
CA VAL A 423 35.95 12.99 30.91
C VAL A 423 35.54 14.20 31.70
N THR A 424 34.88 13.99 32.85
CA THR A 424 34.93 14.92 33.92
C THR A 424 36.41 15.01 34.17
N ALA A 425 37.07 15.90 33.43
CA ALA A 425 38.37 16.32 33.79
C ALA A 425 38.18 16.69 35.27
N ASP A 426 38.71 15.89 36.18
CA ASP A 426 38.97 16.35 37.52
C ASP A 426 39.61 17.70 37.29
N VAL A 427 38.82 18.77 37.50
CA VAL A 427 39.35 20.14 37.44
C VAL A 427 40.37 20.12 38.54
N PRO A 428 41.68 20.06 38.23
CA PRO A 428 42.69 19.96 39.27
C PRO A 428 42.41 21.18 40.14
N ALA A 429 42.22 20.93 41.44
CA ALA A 429 41.93 21.96 42.39
C ALA A 429 42.83 23.16 42.08
N ARG A 430 42.27 24.30 41.73
CA ARG A 430 43.02 25.49 41.30
C ARG A 430 44.15 25.66 42.27
N LYS A 431 45.39 25.48 41.79
CA LYS A 431 46.58 25.64 42.65
C LYS A 431 46.53 27.07 43.20
N GLN A 432 46.21 27.20 44.45
CA GLN A 432 46.19 28.51 45.12
C GLN A 432 47.62 29.04 45.23
N GLY A 433 47.82 30.29 44.94
CA GLY A 433 49.09 30.96 44.99
C GLY A 433 49.45 31.76 43.74
N ILE A 434 50.59 32.42 43.81
CA ILE A 434 51.13 33.25 42.74
C ILE A 434 52.20 32.46 42.03
N TYR A 435 52.14 32.37 40.69
CA TYR A 435 53.12 31.68 39.87
C TYR A 435 53.63 32.60 38.76
N ASN A 436 54.89 32.48 38.39
CA ASN A 436 55.40 33.12 37.19
C ASN A 436 54.94 32.39 35.92
N LEU A 437 55.26 32.94 34.75
CA LEU A 437 54.83 32.34 33.46
C LEU A 437 55.50 30.97 33.19
N ASN A 438 56.56 30.64 33.89
CA ASN A 438 57.22 29.33 33.81
C ASN A 438 56.61 28.30 34.78
N GLY A 439 55.49 28.65 35.47
CA GLY A 439 54.78 27.75 36.39
C GLY A 439 55.46 27.61 37.76
N VAL A 440 56.45 28.40 38.08
CA VAL A 440 57.16 28.39 39.40
C VAL A 440 56.32 29.17 40.40
N LYS A 441 55.98 28.56 41.54
CA LYS A 441 55.27 29.22 42.64
C LYS A 441 56.18 30.23 43.31
N LEU A 442 55.66 31.48 43.48
CA LEU A 442 56.36 32.55 44.11
C LEU A 442 55.95 32.62 45.59
N THR A 443 56.91 32.89 46.47
CA THR A 443 56.68 33.07 47.93
C THR A 443 56.35 34.47 48.31
N GLN A 444 56.54 35.45 47.41
CA GLN A 444 56.33 36.89 47.61
C GLN A 444 54.82 37.20 47.56
N GLN A 445 54.41 38.21 48.34
CA GLN A 445 53.07 38.73 48.27
C GLN A 445 52.83 39.51 46.97
N TRP A 446 51.60 39.58 46.49
CA TRP A 446 51.27 40.26 45.23
C TRP A 446 51.82 41.68 45.16
N ASN A 447 51.82 42.41 46.30
CA ASN A 447 52.25 43.81 46.38
C ASN A 447 53.77 43.93 46.23
N ASP A 448 54.56 42.94 46.57
CA ASP A 448 56.01 42.95 46.57
C ASP A 448 56.63 42.42 45.25
N LEU A 449 55.83 42.04 44.34
CA LEU A 449 56.27 41.57 43.04
C LEU A 449 56.59 42.72 42.08
N PRO A 450 57.63 42.64 41.27
CA PRO A 450 57.88 43.58 40.19
C PRO A 450 56.79 43.64 39.16
N ALA A 451 56.73 44.71 38.36
CA ALA A 451 55.83 44.85 37.27
C ALA A 451 56.01 43.66 36.30
N GLY A 452 54.94 42.99 35.92
CA GLY A 452 55.02 41.79 35.11
C GLY A 452 53.72 41.02 35.03
N ILE A 453 53.71 39.85 34.32
CA ILE A 453 52.54 38.99 34.19
C ILE A 453 52.72 37.75 35.07
N TYR A 454 51.69 37.47 35.89
CA TYR A 454 51.67 36.33 36.81
C TYR A 454 50.36 35.53 36.68
N ILE A 455 50.36 34.32 37.19
CA ILE A 455 49.18 33.48 37.33
C ILE A 455 48.84 33.46 38.83
N VAL A 456 47.75 34.12 39.20
CA VAL A 456 47.25 34.22 40.60
C VAL A 456 46.00 33.36 40.71
N ASP A 457 46.04 32.33 41.53
CA ASP A 457 44.94 31.37 41.74
C ASP A 457 44.37 30.83 40.43
N GLY A 458 45.24 30.54 39.47
CA GLY A 458 44.91 30.00 38.15
C GLY A 458 44.41 31.04 37.16
N VAL A 459 44.46 32.35 37.46
CA VAL A 459 44.05 33.44 36.56
C VAL A 459 45.25 34.29 36.19
N LYS A 460 45.47 34.59 34.92
CA LYS A 460 46.51 35.48 34.42
C LYS A 460 46.19 36.92 34.85
N ARG A 461 47.14 37.55 35.58
CA ARG A 461 47.05 38.94 36.04
C ARG A 461 48.31 39.71 35.64
N MET A 462 48.14 40.95 35.26
CA MET A 462 49.24 41.90 35.01
C MET A 462 49.37 42.84 36.23
N LYS A 463 50.57 42.99 36.68
CA LYS A 463 50.95 43.95 37.68
C LYS A 463 51.74 45.11 37.02
N ASN A 464 51.24 46.28 37.16
CA ASN A 464 51.86 47.52 36.65
C ASN A 464 52.94 48.05 37.60
#